data_5e65f86749f8b920c953ef61b5e0dd3c
#
_entry.id   5e65f86749f8b920c953ef61b5e0dd3c
#
_cell.length_a   1.000
_cell.length_b   1.000
_cell.length_c   1.000
_cell.angle_alpha   90.00
_cell.angle_beta   90.00
_cell.angle_gamma   90.00
#
_symmetry.space_group_name_H-M   'P 1'
#
loop_
_entity.id
_entity.type
_entity.pdbx_description
1 polymer ?
#
loop_
_entity_poly.entity_id
_entity_poly.type
_entity_poly.pdbx_seq_one_letter_code
_entity_poly.pdbx_strand_id
1 'polypeptide(L)'
;MAEEKNTKNEIKELKPEGLKKQLEECQKLKDEYLQGWQRARADFLNYKKEEMERIGELLKYANEEFVLRILPVLDNFEIVENKLPENLKGEEGKPSSSSFAEAQGNDENPEGEPSVPYGASIKGFLHIKRQLENFLKNQSVEEIKSIGEKFDPNLHETVGEVEIKDKESGIIIEEIQKGYKINGRLLRPAKVKVSK
;
A
#
# COMPACT_ATOMS: atom_id res chain seq x y z
N MET A 1 44.68 36.69 -58.10
CA MET A 1 46.05 36.20 -57.95
C MET A 1 46.52 35.87 -56.53
N ALA A 2 45.87 36.43 -55.48
CA ALA A 2 46.20 36.12 -54.09
C ALA A 2 45.46 34.86 -53.56
N GLU A 3 44.23 34.60 -53.99
CA GLU A 3 43.41 33.47 -53.55
C GLU A 3 43.88 32.12 -54.13
N GLU A 4 44.41 32.09 -55.35
CA GLU A 4 44.96 30.88 -55.96
C GLU A 4 46.30 30.42 -55.36
N LYS A 5 47.01 31.29 -54.67
CA LYS A 5 48.25 30.92 -53.95
C LYS A 5 47.94 30.29 -52.58
N ASN A 6 46.84 30.66 -51.98
CA ASN A 6 46.47 30.09 -50.68
C ASN A 6 45.95 28.66 -50.82
N THR A 7 45.13 28.38 -51.83
CA THR A 7 44.64 27.05 -52.12
C THR A 7 45.73 26.07 -52.55
N LYS A 8 46.78 26.55 -53.25
CA LYS A 8 47.91 25.71 -53.60
C LYS A 8 48.85 25.39 -52.41
N ASN A 9 48.95 26.27 -51.44
CA ASN A 9 49.68 25.98 -50.19
C ASN A 9 48.94 24.97 -49.26
N GLU A 10 47.63 25.04 -49.19
CA GLU A 10 46.81 24.05 -48.41
C GLU A 10 46.88 22.63 -49.04
N ILE A 11 46.99 22.53 -50.37
CA ILE A 11 47.11 21.25 -51.07
C ILE A 11 48.52 20.66 -50.91
N LYS A 12 49.58 21.44 -50.64
CA LYS A 12 50.96 20.96 -50.48
C LYS A 12 51.24 20.30 -49.13
N GLU A 13 50.39 20.49 -48.11
CA GLU A 13 50.55 19.82 -46.80
C GLU A 13 49.84 18.48 -46.70
N LEU A 14 49.10 18.05 -47.68
CA LEU A 14 48.50 16.70 -47.78
C LEU A 14 49.53 15.66 -48.22
N LYS A 15 50.69 15.58 -47.52
CA LYS A 15 51.51 14.41 -47.62
C LYS A 15 50.73 13.20 -47.12
N PRO A 16 50.78 12.05 -47.83
CA PRO A 16 50.06 10.85 -47.47
C PRO A 16 50.34 10.37 -46.03
N GLU A 17 51.47 10.74 -45.47
CA GLU A 17 51.81 10.48 -44.03
C GLU A 17 51.06 11.35 -43.04
N GLY A 18 50.79 12.63 -43.37
CA GLY A 18 49.97 13.52 -42.52
C GLY A 18 48.51 13.09 -42.46
N LEU A 19 47.93 12.72 -43.59
CA LEU A 19 46.58 12.16 -43.68
C LEU A 19 46.43 10.83 -42.89
N LYS A 20 47.43 9.97 -42.94
CA LYS A 20 47.43 8.73 -42.15
C LYS A 20 47.42 9.02 -40.65
N LYS A 21 48.24 9.96 -40.17
CA LYS A 21 48.24 10.36 -38.74
C LYS A 21 46.91 10.94 -38.29
N GLN A 22 46.32 11.83 -39.10
CA GLN A 22 45.00 12.39 -38.78
C GLN A 22 43.91 11.31 -38.77
N LEU A 23 43.97 10.34 -39.66
CA LEU A 23 43.04 9.22 -39.68
C LEU A 23 43.21 8.33 -38.43
N GLU A 24 44.43 8.03 -38.00
CA GLU A 24 44.70 7.27 -36.80
C GLU A 24 44.21 8.00 -35.52
N GLU A 25 44.46 9.32 -35.45
CA GLU A 25 43.94 10.15 -34.34
C GLU A 25 42.42 10.19 -34.32
N CYS A 26 41.80 10.37 -35.49
CA CYS A 26 40.33 10.34 -35.60
C CYS A 26 39.74 8.97 -35.21
N GLN A 27 40.40 7.88 -35.60
CA GLN A 27 39.99 6.53 -35.21
C GLN A 27 40.12 6.33 -33.69
N LYS A 28 41.19 6.78 -33.06
CA LYS A 28 41.35 6.72 -31.58
C LYS A 28 40.26 7.50 -30.86
N LEU A 29 40.03 8.74 -31.28
CA LEU A 29 38.97 9.57 -30.73
C LEU A 29 37.59 8.92 -30.90
N LYS A 30 37.30 8.37 -32.08
CA LYS A 30 36.05 7.64 -32.35
C LYS A 30 35.91 6.46 -31.38
N ASP A 31 36.96 5.68 -31.17
CA ASP A 31 36.90 4.51 -30.29
C ASP A 31 36.77 4.91 -28.80
N GLU A 32 37.44 6.00 -28.38
CA GLU A 32 37.25 6.59 -27.03
C GLU A 32 35.83 7.07 -26.82
N TYR A 33 35.25 7.82 -27.77
CA TYR A 33 33.87 8.27 -27.69
C TYR A 33 32.87 7.11 -27.70
N LEU A 34 33.14 6.08 -28.52
CA LEU A 34 32.30 4.88 -28.57
C LEU A 34 32.29 4.15 -27.22
N GLN A 35 33.46 3.97 -26.62
CA GLN A 35 33.57 3.34 -25.28
C GLN A 35 32.91 4.20 -24.22
N GLY A 36 33.12 5.51 -24.25
CA GLY A 36 32.43 6.45 -23.33
C GLY A 36 30.93 6.39 -23.47
N TRP A 37 30.42 6.37 -24.72
CA TRP A 37 29.00 6.23 -24.99
C TRP A 37 28.42 4.90 -24.51
N GLN A 38 29.14 3.79 -24.76
CA GLN A 38 28.70 2.46 -24.29
C GLN A 38 28.62 2.40 -22.76
N ARG A 39 29.64 2.97 -22.09
CA ARG A 39 29.63 3.06 -20.61
C ARG A 39 28.46 3.90 -20.11
N ALA A 40 28.31 5.10 -20.64
CA ALA A 40 27.21 5.98 -20.24
C ALA A 40 25.84 5.35 -20.50
N ARG A 41 25.70 4.60 -21.60
CA ARG A 41 24.45 3.86 -21.89
C ARG A 41 24.21 2.74 -20.89
N ALA A 42 25.25 2.00 -20.50
CA ALA A 42 25.14 0.95 -19.49
C ALA A 42 24.74 1.55 -18.12
N ASP A 43 25.41 2.63 -17.72
CA ASP A 43 25.11 3.35 -16.48
C ASP A 43 23.67 3.89 -16.46
N PHE A 44 23.20 4.45 -17.57
CA PHE A 44 21.82 4.91 -17.72
C PHE A 44 20.81 3.76 -17.59
N LEU A 45 21.08 2.60 -18.18
CA LEU A 45 20.20 1.44 -18.07
C LEU A 45 20.14 0.90 -16.63
N ASN A 46 21.27 0.86 -15.94
CA ASN A 46 21.34 0.47 -14.54
C ASN A 46 20.57 1.47 -13.67
N TYR A 47 20.83 2.76 -13.84
CA TYR A 47 20.09 3.82 -13.14
C TYR A 47 18.57 3.71 -13.35
N LYS A 48 18.14 3.50 -14.59
CA LYS A 48 16.72 3.34 -14.91
C LYS A 48 16.12 2.13 -14.20
N LYS A 49 16.84 1.02 -14.12
CA LYS A 49 16.38 -0.19 -13.42
C LYS A 49 16.25 0.07 -11.92
N GLU A 50 17.29 0.63 -11.30
CA GLU A 50 17.29 0.97 -9.88
C GLU A 50 16.17 1.96 -9.52
N GLU A 51 15.95 2.97 -10.37
CA GLU A 51 14.89 3.95 -10.14
C GLU A 51 13.49 3.33 -10.27
N MET A 52 13.30 2.39 -11.20
CA MET A 52 12.02 1.66 -11.30
C MET A 52 11.75 0.78 -10.09
N GLU A 53 12.77 0.13 -9.55
CA GLU A 53 12.68 -0.66 -8.32
C GLU A 53 12.33 0.26 -7.14
N ARG A 54 13.01 1.40 -7.01
CA ARG A 54 12.72 2.41 -5.97
C ARG A 54 11.30 2.97 -6.04
N ILE A 55 10.83 3.30 -7.25
CA ILE A 55 9.45 3.76 -7.47
C ILE A 55 8.46 2.65 -7.10
N GLY A 56 8.76 1.40 -7.47
CA GLY A 56 7.93 0.26 -7.09
C GLY A 56 7.80 0.08 -5.57
N GLU A 57 8.87 0.29 -4.82
CA GLU A 57 8.84 0.27 -3.36
C GLU A 57 8.05 1.44 -2.78
N LEU A 58 8.26 2.65 -3.30
CA LEU A 58 7.49 3.82 -2.86
C LEU A 58 5.99 3.63 -3.07
N LEU A 59 5.58 3.09 -4.21
CA LEU A 59 4.17 2.83 -4.51
C LEU A 59 3.53 1.80 -3.57
N LYS A 60 4.29 0.80 -3.11
CA LYS A 60 3.79 -0.19 -2.14
C LYS A 60 3.36 0.44 -0.81
N TYR A 61 4.04 1.50 -0.39
CA TYR A 61 3.83 2.14 0.91
C TYR A 61 3.21 3.53 0.81
N ALA A 62 2.92 4.03 -0.40
CA ALA A 62 2.34 5.36 -0.61
C ALA A 62 1.03 5.57 0.15
N ASN A 63 0.25 4.49 0.33
CA ASN A 63 -1.03 4.52 1.01
C ASN A 63 -0.95 4.26 2.53
N GLU A 64 0.26 4.02 3.08
CA GLU A 64 0.43 3.65 4.49
C GLU A 64 -0.18 4.70 5.44
N GLU A 65 0.19 5.97 5.25
CA GLU A 65 -0.30 7.06 6.09
C GLU A 65 -1.82 7.26 5.95
N PHE A 66 -2.33 7.13 4.73
CA PHE A 66 -3.77 7.24 4.48
C PHE A 66 -4.54 6.12 5.18
N VAL A 67 -4.05 4.88 5.09
CA VAL A 67 -4.65 3.74 5.78
C VAL A 67 -4.64 3.96 7.30
N LEU A 68 -3.51 4.39 7.87
CA LEU A 68 -3.41 4.69 9.31
C LEU A 68 -4.44 5.71 9.79
N ARG A 69 -4.78 6.69 8.94
CA ARG A 69 -5.81 7.70 9.26
C ARG A 69 -7.24 7.16 9.15
N ILE A 70 -7.47 6.09 8.39
CA ILE A 70 -8.78 5.44 8.25
C ILE A 70 -9.02 4.39 9.35
N LEU A 71 -7.98 3.72 9.85
CA LEU A 71 -8.13 2.66 10.87
C LEU A 71 -8.97 3.08 12.08
N PRO A 72 -8.85 4.30 12.65
CA PRO A 72 -9.70 4.73 13.75
C PRO A 72 -11.20 4.76 13.43
N VAL A 73 -11.55 4.97 12.15
CA VAL A 73 -12.96 4.89 11.71
C VAL A 73 -13.43 3.45 11.79
N LEU A 74 -12.61 2.50 11.34
CA LEU A 74 -12.92 1.07 11.44
C LEU A 74 -13.04 0.63 12.91
N ASP A 75 -12.16 1.10 13.80
CA ASP A 75 -12.24 0.85 15.24
C ASP A 75 -13.58 1.29 15.82
N ASN A 76 -14.08 2.46 15.41
CA ASN A 76 -15.40 2.93 15.85
C ASN A 76 -16.53 2.02 15.37
N PHE A 77 -16.45 1.47 14.15
CA PHE A 77 -17.39 0.48 13.67
C PHE A 77 -17.37 -0.80 14.53
N GLU A 78 -16.19 -1.26 14.93
CA GLU A 78 -16.05 -2.44 15.81
C GLU A 78 -16.63 -2.20 17.21
N ILE A 79 -16.38 -1.02 17.79
CA ILE A 79 -16.94 -0.65 19.09
C ILE A 79 -18.49 -0.68 19.04
N VAL A 80 -19.08 -0.14 17.97
CA VAL A 80 -20.54 -0.16 17.80
C VAL A 80 -21.04 -1.58 17.62
N GLU A 81 -20.40 -2.39 16.76
CA GLU A 81 -20.77 -3.78 16.51
C GLU A 81 -20.73 -4.63 17.80
N ASN A 82 -19.69 -4.44 18.62
CA ASN A 82 -19.55 -5.15 19.89
C ASN A 82 -20.65 -4.78 20.92
N LYS A 83 -21.21 -3.59 20.80
CA LYS A 83 -22.33 -3.15 21.66
C LYS A 83 -23.71 -3.56 21.14
N LEU A 84 -23.78 -4.05 19.88
CA LEU A 84 -25.05 -4.55 19.35
C LEU A 84 -25.42 -5.87 20.01
N PRO A 85 -26.72 -6.08 20.32
CA PRO A 85 -27.23 -7.35 20.83
C PRO A 85 -27.02 -8.46 19.80
N GLU A 86 -26.74 -9.68 20.25
CA GLU A 86 -26.35 -10.81 19.41
C GLU A 86 -27.38 -11.19 18.34
N ASN A 87 -28.65 -10.99 18.62
CA ASN A 87 -29.76 -11.22 17.68
C ASN A 87 -29.68 -10.31 16.42
N LEU A 88 -28.91 -9.24 16.47
CA LEU A 88 -28.72 -8.29 15.36
C LEU A 88 -27.33 -8.43 14.68
N LYS A 89 -26.41 -9.22 15.26
CA LYS A 89 -25.08 -9.51 14.71
C LYS A 89 -25.08 -10.60 13.63
N GLY A 90 -26.10 -11.44 13.60
CA GLY A 90 -26.15 -12.63 12.75
C GLY A 90 -27.04 -12.49 11.54
N GLU A 91 -26.42 -12.27 10.39
CA GLU A 91 -26.77 -12.92 9.12
C GLU A 91 -25.55 -12.80 8.19
N GLU A 92 -24.59 -13.69 8.41
CA GLU A 92 -23.54 -13.96 7.42
C GLU A 92 -24.15 -14.70 6.22
N GLY A 93 -24.08 -14.04 5.06
CA GLY A 93 -24.15 -14.72 3.80
C GLY A 93 -25.51 -14.79 3.11
N LYS A 94 -25.87 -13.72 2.38
CA LYS A 94 -26.28 -13.76 0.97
C LYS A 94 -26.54 -12.34 0.46
N PRO A 95 -25.99 -11.90 -0.67
CA PRO A 95 -26.47 -10.69 -1.31
C PRO A 95 -27.85 -10.98 -1.90
N SER A 96 -28.90 -10.69 -1.16
CA SER A 96 -30.25 -10.68 -1.75
C SER A 96 -30.42 -9.36 -2.51
N SER A 97 -30.25 -9.44 -3.80
CA SER A 97 -30.55 -8.39 -4.79
C SER A 97 -32.04 -8.11 -4.95
N SER A 98 -32.85 -8.32 -3.94
CA SER A 98 -34.31 -8.11 -4.05
C SER A 98 -34.98 -7.86 -2.72
N SER A 99 -34.76 -6.68 -2.11
CA SER A 99 -35.70 -6.18 -1.08
C SER A 99 -35.58 -4.67 -0.86
N PHE A 100 -35.43 -3.90 -1.95
CA PHE A 100 -35.62 -2.44 -1.88
C PHE A 100 -37.07 -2.03 -2.18
N ALA A 101 -37.96 -3.00 -2.43
CA ALA A 101 -39.36 -2.77 -2.75
C ALA A 101 -40.22 -3.75 -1.95
N GLU A 102 -40.53 -3.43 -0.70
CA GLU A 102 -41.76 -3.83 0.03
C GLU A 102 -41.61 -3.51 1.50
N ALA A 103 -41.80 -2.24 1.83
CA ALA A 103 -42.21 -1.81 3.18
C ALA A 103 -43.34 -0.78 3.03
N GLN A 104 -44.44 -1.25 2.46
CA GLN A 104 -45.75 -0.63 2.68
C GLN A 104 -46.43 -1.45 3.80
N GLY A 105 -46.30 -0.99 5.03
CA GLY A 105 -47.00 -1.51 6.19
C GLY A 105 -47.43 -0.31 7.01
N ASN A 106 -48.74 -0.08 7.02
CA ASN A 106 -49.44 0.92 7.79
C ASN A 106 -49.11 0.81 9.29
N ASP A 107 -48.41 1.79 9.82
CA ASP A 107 -48.50 2.13 11.25
C ASP A 107 -48.55 3.64 11.35
N GLU A 108 -49.75 4.12 11.65
CA GLU A 108 -50.04 5.50 11.99
C GLU A 108 -49.36 5.83 13.32
N ASN A 109 -48.23 6.51 13.30
CA ASN A 109 -47.61 7.14 14.44
C ASN A 109 -47.88 8.66 14.35
N PRO A 110 -48.60 9.29 15.29
CA PRO A 110 -49.04 10.67 15.17
C PRO A 110 -47.98 11.73 15.48
N GLU A 111 -46.71 11.36 15.72
CA GLU A 111 -45.64 12.31 15.97
C GLU A 111 -44.53 12.08 14.94
N GLY A 112 -44.53 12.88 13.92
CA GLY A 112 -43.73 13.03 12.70
C GLY A 112 -42.21 12.85 12.75
N GLU A 113 -41.67 11.81 13.39
CA GLU A 113 -40.28 11.38 13.18
C GLU A 113 -40.27 10.22 12.16
N PRO A 114 -39.38 10.28 11.13
CA PRO A 114 -39.25 9.17 10.19
C PRO A 114 -38.70 7.95 10.94
N SER A 115 -39.60 7.03 11.32
CA SER A 115 -39.25 5.75 11.94
C SER A 115 -38.53 4.86 10.93
N VAL A 116 -37.22 5.07 10.74
CA VAL A 116 -36.37 4.11 10.04
C VAL A 116 -36.30 2.88 10.94
N PRO A 117 -36.76 1.69 10.51
CA PRO A 117 -36.69 0.50 11.35
C PRO A 117 -35.23 0.30 11.80
N TYR A 118 -34.99 0.25 13.11
CA TYR A 118 -33.63 0.09 13.68
C TYR A 118 -32.83 -1.01 13.00
N GLY A 119 -33.47 -2.11 12.59
CA GLY A 119 -32.85 -3.20 11.88
C GLY A 119 -32.31 -2.84 10.48
N ALA A 120 -32.98 -1.94 9.75
CA ALA A 120 -32.49 -1.50 8.43
C ALA A 120 -31.27 -0.59 8.55
N SER A 121 -31.24 0.28 9.56
CA SER A 121 -30.11 1.16 9.86
C SER A 121 -28.86 0.35 10.27
N ILE A 122 -29.02 -0.69 11.07
CA ILE A 122 -27.92 -1.57 11.49
C ILE A 122 -27.37 -2.37 10.29
N LYS A 123 -28.23 -2.89 9.41
CA LYS A 123 -27.79 -3.57 8.18
C LYS A 123 -26.99 -2.64 7.28
N GLY A 124 -27.42 -1.38 7.13
CA GLY A 124 -26.69 -0.36 6.39
C GLY A 124 -25.31 -0.07 6.99
N PHE A 125 -25.23 0.04 8.32
CA PHE A 125 -24.00 0.24 9.06
C PHE A 125 -23.00 -0.92 8.86
N LEU A 126 -23.44 -2.16 9.02
CA LEU A 126 -22.60 -3.36 8.78
C LEU A 126 -22.17 -3.47 7.32
N HIS A 127 -23.01 -3.05 6.37
CA HIS A 127 -22.66 -3.01 4.96
C HIS A 127 -21.53 -2.02 4.68
N ILE A 128 -21.56 -0.82 5.25
CA ILE A 128 -20.51 0.20 5.13
C ILE A 128 -19.20 -0.33 5.75
N LYS A 129 -19.24 -0.94 6.94
CA LYS A 129 -18.08 -1.58 7.55
C LYS A 129 -17.44 -2.59 6.62
N ARG A 130 -18.24 -3.51 6.05
CA ARG A 130 -17.77 -4.53 5.11
C ARG A 130 -17.15 -3.94 3.84
N GLN A 131 -17.72 -2.85 3.32
CA GLN A 131 -17.13 -2.14 2.17
C GLN A 131 -15.77 -1.56 2.52
N LEU A 132 -15.61 -1.00 3.72
CA LEU A 132 -14.33 -0.45 4.20
C LEU A 132 -13.29 -1.56 4.39
N GLU A 133 -13.66 -2.69 4.99
CA GLU A 133 -12.79 -3.86 5.13
C GLU A 133 -12.33 -4.40 3.75
N ASN A 134 -13.25 -4.50 2.78
CA ASN A 134 -12.93 -4.92 1.42
C ASN A 134 -12.00 -3.92 0.73
N PHE A 135 -12.19 -2.63 0.94
CA PHE A 135 -11.29 -1.60 0.44
C PHE A 135 -9.88 -1.78 1.02
N LEU A 136 -9.74 -1.98 2.32
CA LEU A 136 -8.45 -2.23 2.98
C LEU A 136 -7.78 -3.50 2.46
N LYS A 137 -8.52 -4.58 2.28
CA LYS A 137 -8.00 -5.83 1.67
C LYS A 137 -7.47 -5.60 0.25
N ASN A 138 -8.16 -4.80 -0.57
CA ASN A 138 -7.71 -4.45 -1.91
C ASN A 138 -6.42 -3.59 -1.90
N GLN A 139 -6.13 -2.89 -0.81
CA GLN A 139 -4.87 -2.17 -0.59
C GLN A 139 -3.78 -3.07 0.04
N SER A 140 -3.98 -4.39 0.07
CA SER A 140 -3.06 -5.36 0.70
C SER A 140 -2.83 -5.09 2.19
N VAL A 141 -3.87 -4.59 2.86
CA VAL A 141 -3.91 -4.46 4.32
C VAL A 141 -4.50 -5.75 4.90
N GLU A 142 -3.76 -6.36 5.79
CA GLU A 142 -4.12 -7.62 6.46
C GLU A 142 -4.28 -7.39 7.96
N GLU A 143 -5.30 -7.98 8.54
CA GLU A 143 -5.52 -8.01 9.99
C GLU A 143 -4.59 -9.00 10.66
N ILE A 144 -4.02 -8.63 11.80
CA ILE A 144 -3.20 -9.52 12.64
C ILE A 144 -4.16 -10.33 13.51
N LYS A 145 -4.14 -11.64 13.35
CA LYS A 145 -4.91 -12.54 14.23
C LYS A 145 -4.18 -12.67 15.55
N SER A 146 -4.74 -12.13 16.60
CA SER A 146 -4.08 -12.06 17.92
C SER A 146 -4.70 -13.01 18.94
N ILE A 147 -6.01 -13.21 18.93
CA ILE A 147 -6.73 -13.97 19.96
C ILE A 147 -6.30 -15.44 19.96
N GLY A 148 -5.84 -15.93 21.12
CA GLY A 148 -5.40 -17.31 21.32
C GLY A 148 -3.97 -17.60 20.90
N GLU A 149 -3.25 -16.64 20.32
CA GLU A 149 -1.84 -16.75 19.97
C GLU A 149 -0.93 -16.33 21.13
N LYS A 150 0.34 -16.70 21.05
CA LYS A 150 1.36 -16.24 21.99
C LYS A 150 1.69 -14.77 21.71
N PHE A 151 1.94 -14.03 22.76
CA PHE A 151 2.34 -12.63 22.66
C PHE A 151 3.68 -12.49 21.90
N ASP A 152 3.68 -11.66 20.86
CA ASP A 152 4.88 -11.28 20.11
C ASP A 152 5.06 -9.75 20.22
N PRO A 153 6.16 -9.26 20.83
CA PRO A 153 6.42 -7.82 20.96
C PRO A 153 6.50 -7.06 19.64
N ASN A 154 6.78 -7.75 18.52
CA ASN A 154 6.86 -7.11 17.21
C ASN A 154 5.47 -6.83 16.59
N LEU A 155 4.43 -7.53 17.05
CA LEU A 155 3.08 -7.50 16.47
C LEU A 155 2.03 -6.97 17.45
N HIS A 156 2.28 -7.13 18.76
CA HIS A 156 1.30 -6.89 19.80
C HIS A 156 1.81 -5.88 20.84
N GLU A 157 0.91 -5.07 21.32
CA GLU A 157 1.11 -4.13 22.43
C GLU A 157 0.25 -4.58 23.62
N THR A 158 0.89 -4.90 24.76
CA THR A 158 0.15 -5.31 25.97
C THR A 158 -0.43 -4.08 26.66
N VAL A 159 -1.76 -4.07 26.84
CA VAL A 159 -2.50 -3.02 27.55
C VAL A 159 -2.86 -3.45 28.97
N GLY A 160 -2.86 -4.75 29.25
CA GLY A 160 -3.15 -5.28 30.57
C GLY A 160 -2.93 -6.79 30.66
N GLU A 161 -2.89 -7.29 31.88
CA GLU A 161 -2.80 -8.70 32.20
C GLU A 161 -4.10 -9.19 32.87
N VAL A 162 -4.51 -10.41 32.56
CA VAL A 162 -5.69 -11.05 33.15
C VAL A 162 -5.29 -12.38 33.76
N GLU A 163 -5.59 -12.57 35.02
CA GLU A 163 -5.37 -13.86 35.70
C GLU A 163 -6.44 -14.86 35.28
N ILE A 164 -6.05 -15.92 34.56
CA ILE A 164 -6.94 -17.01 34.18
C ILE A 164 -6.32 -18.33 34.64
N LYS A 165 -7.05 -19.06 35.49
CA LYS A 165 -6.54 -20.30 36.17
C LYS A 165 -6.23 -21.47 35.23
N ASP A 166 -6.73 -21.46 33.97
CA ASP A 166 -6.65 -22.59 33.05
C ASP A 166 -5.84 -22.33 31.77
N LYS A 167 -5.10 -21.20 31.67
CA LYS A 167 -4.30 -20.88 30.49
C LYS A 167 -2.83 -20.65 30.85
N GLU A 168 -1.94 -21.02 29.92
CA GLU A 168 -0.52 -20.73 30.02
C GLU A 168 -0.27 -19.22 30.03
N SER A 169 0.75 -18.76 30.76
CA SER A 169 1.16 -17.36 30.79
C SER A 169 1.64 -16.90 29.41
N GLY A 170 1.27 -15.67 29.01
CA GLY A 170 1.67 -15.06 27.75
C GLY A 170 0.80 -15.40 26.55
N ILE A 171 -0.39 -15.99 26.75
CA ILE A 171 -1.38 -16.17 25.69
C ILE A 171 -2.29 -14.94 25.64
N ILE A 172 -2.61 -14.49 24.43
CA ILE A 172 -3.52 -13.37 24.19
C ILE A 172 -4.95 -13.84 24.45
N ILE A 173 -5.59 -13.20 25.40
CA ILE A 173 -6.96 -13.54 25.85
C ILE A 173 -8.00 -12.65 25.17
N GLU A 174 -7.71 -11.37 25.07
CA GLU A 174 -8.62 -10.38 24.55
C GLU A 174 -7.88 -9.37 23.66
N GLU A 175 -8.45 -9.05 22.54
CA GLU A 175 -7.98 -8.00 21.64
C GLU A 175 -8.87 -6.76 21.84
N ILE A 176 -8.25 -5.66 22.31
CA ILE A 176 -8.94 -4.39 22.54
C ILE A 176 -9.00 -3.57 21.26
N GLN A 177 -7.93 -3.64 20.47
CA GLN A 177 -7.79 -2.93 19.21
C GLN A 177 -7.02 -3.79 18.22
N LYS A 178 -7.58 -3.98 17.05
CA LYS A 178 -6.99 -4.81 16.00
C LYS A 178 -5.69 -4.24 15.47
N GLY A 179 -4.72 -5.12 15.22
CA GLY A 179 -3.48 -4.84 14.54
C GLY A 179 -3.59 -5.02 13.03
N TYR A 180 -2.81 -4.27 12.26
CA TYR A 180 -2.82 -4.33 10.80
C TYR A 180 -1.42 -4.28 10.22
N LYS A 181 -1.24 -4.98 9.08
CA LYS A 181 -0.04 -4.99 8.24
C LYS A 181 -0.41 -4.55 6.82
N ILE A 182 0.54 -3.89 6.12
CA ILE A 182 0.42 -3.59 4.69
C ILE A 182 1.62 -4.20 3.96
N ASN A 183 1.37 -5.03 2.96
CA ASN A 183 2.45 -5.69 2.20
C ASN A 183 3.49 -6.40 3.10
N GLY A 184 3.07 -6.95 4.24
CA GLY A 184 3.94 -7.60 5.23
C GLY A 184 4.62 -6.66 6.24
N ARG A 185 4.55 -5.33 6.06
CA ARG A 185 5.06 -4.35 7.03
C ARG A 185 4.00 -4.01 8.07
N LEU A 186 4.40 -3.93 9.34
CA LEU A 186 3.52 -3.53 10.42
C LEU A 186 3.08 -2.08 10.26
N LEU A 187 1.76 -1.84 10.22
CA LEU A 187 1.14 -0.52 10.26
C LEU A 187 0.87 -0.07 11.69
N ARG A 188 0.22 -0.96 12.45
CA ARG A 188 -0.18 -0.73 13.83
C ARG A 188 -0.21 -2.06 14.59
N PRO A 189 0.41 -2.17 15.77
CA PRO A 189 0.32 -3.35 16.60
C PRO A 189 -1.12 -3.55 17.10
N ALA A 190 -1.48 -4.81 17.35
CA ALA A 190 -2.72 -5.12 18.03
C ALA A 190 -2.57 -4.83 19.53
N LYS A 191 -3.56 -4.13 20.13
CA LYS A 191 -3.60 -3.92 21.57
C LYS A 191 -4.35 -5.04 22.25
N VAL A 192 -3.64 -5.76 23.10
CA VAL A 192 -4.10 -7.04 23.64
C VAL A 192 -3.97 -7.10 25.15
N LYS A 193 -4.81 -7.97 25.78
CA LYS A 193 -4.62 -8.42 27.15
C LYS A 193 -4.07 -9.84 27.12
N VAL A 194 -3.06 -10.09 27.93
CA VAL A 194 -2.37 -11.37 28.01
C VAL A 194 -2.69 -12.10 29.32
N SER A 195 -2.61 -13.43 29.32
CA SER A 195 -2.68 -14.24 30.53
C SER A 195 -1.41 -14.06 31.37
N LYS A 196 -1.60 -13.90 32.65
CA LYS A 196 -0.51 -13.83 33.62
C LYS A 196 -0.07 -15.22 34.04
#